data_44af30c6136b80376e5c3874eface793
#
_entry.id   44af30c6136b80376e5c3874eface793
#
_cell.length_a   1.000
_cell.length_b   1.000
_cell.length_c   1.000
_cell.angle_alpha   90.00
_cell.angle_beta   90.00
_cell.angle_gamma   90.00
#
_symmetry.space_group_name_H-M   'P 1'
#
loop_
_entity.id
_entity.type
_entity.pdbx_description
1 polymer ?
#
loop_
_entity_poly.entity_id
_entity_poly.type
_entity_poly.pdbx_seq_one_letter_code
_entity_poly.pdbx_strand_id
1 'polypeptide(L)'
;MVYIGIGSNLGNRINNIEKAKYFLNLEGIKIIKSSSYYETLSWPDISKPKFINIVIQSNTKASPEKLLSIFKSIEKKLGRKKSLKNSPRTCDIDIISYNQQILNGSITIPHKKMHKRNFVLIPLF
;
A
#
# COMPACT_ATOMS: atom_id res chain seq x y z
N MET A 1 1.77 11.10 11.83
CA MET A 1 1.69 9.65 11.72
C MET A 1 1.01 9.27 10.41
N VAL A 2 1.64 8.42 9.63
CA VAL A 2 1.11 8.00 8.33
C VAL A 2 0.91 6.49 8.33
N TYR A 3 -0.29 6.03 7.95
CA TYR A 3 -0.57 4.62 7.77
C TYR A 3 -0.52 4.29 6.28
N ILE A 4 0.22 3.25 5.95
CA ILE A 4 0.48 2.84 4.58
C ILE A 4 0.06 1.39 4.43
N GLY A 5 -0.71 1.10 3.37
CA GLY A 5 -1.08 -0.26 3.00
C GLY A 5 -0.16 -0.76 1.90
N ILE A 6 0.31 -2.00 2.03
CA ILE A 6 1.11 -2.67 1.01
C ILE A 6 0.46 -4.00 0.71
N GLY A 7 0.24 -4.28 -0.57
CA GLY A 7 -0.36 -5.53 -1.01
C GLY A 7 0.34 -6.10 -2.23
N SER A 8 0.21 -7.40 -2.42
CA SER A 8 0.74 -8.10 -3.57
C SER A 8 -0.15 -9.31 -3.88
N ASN A 9 -0.49 -9.51 -5.16
CA ASN A 9 -1.21 -10.70 -5.60
C ASN A 9 -0.58 -11.35 -6.84
N LEU A 10 0.69 -11.10 -7.08
CA LEU A 10 1.43 -11.67 -8.20
C LEU A 10 2.86 -12.00 -7.78
N GLY A 11 3.34 -13.19 -8.13
CA GLY A 11 4.67 -13.64 -7.78
C GLY A 11 4.82 -14.06 -6.33
N ASN A 12 6.00 -13.90 -5.76
CA ASN A 12 6.23 -14.16 -4.34
C ASN A 12 5.72 -12.97 -3.52
N ARG A 13 4.49 -13.08 -3.08
CA ARG A 13 3.74 -11.97 -2.46
C ARG A 13 4.42 -11.44 -1.20
N ILE A 14 4.81 -12.33 -0.30
CA ILE A 14 5.48 -11.92 0.95
C ILE A 14 6.82 -11.26 0.66
N ASN A 15 7.61 -11.85 -0.23
CA ASN A 15 8.91 -11.28 -0.60
C ASN A 15 8.75 -9.88 -1.23
N ASN A 16 7.74 -9.70 -2.08
CA ASN A 16 7.45 -8.40 -2.69
C ASN A 16 7.14 -7.34 -1.62
N ILE A 17 6.36 -7.71 -0.62
CA ILE A 17 6.02 -6.80 0.49
C ILE A 17 7.27 -6.46 1.30
N GLU A 18 8.10 -7.45 1.63
CA GLU A 18 9.33 -7.19 2.40
C GLU A 18 10.31 -6.32 1.62
N LYS A 19 10.42 -6.50 0.31
CA LYS A 19 11.22 -5.62 -0.54
C LYS A 19 10.66 -4.19 -0.56
N ALA A 20 9.33 -4.04 -0.62
CA ALA A 20 8.69 -2.73 -0.57
C ALA A 20 9.04 -2.01 0.73
N LYS A 21 8.98 -2.69 1.86
CA LYS A 21 9.38 -2.14 3.16
C LYS A 21 10.82 -1.67 3.15
N TYR A 22 11.71 -2.47 2.60
CA TYR A 22 13.12 -2.13 2.48
C TYR A 22 13.32 -0.84 1.66
N PHE A 23 12.65 -0.73 0.52
CA PHE A 23 12.75 0.45 -0.32
C PHE A 23 12.15 1.69 0.36
N LEU A 24 11.05 1.54 1.11
CA LEU A 24 10.49 2.64 1.88
C LEU A 24 11.50 3.16 2.91
N ASN A 25 12.19 2.25 3.58
CA ASN A 25 13.22 2.61 4.55
C ASN A 25 14.37 3.38 3.89
N LEU A 26 14.79 2.95 2.68
CA LEU A 26 15.84 3.65 1.93
C LEU A 26 15.42 5.07 1.55
N GLU A 27 14.13 5.32 1.37
CA GLU A 27 13.59 6.64 1.05
C GLU A 27 13.35 7.50 2.30
N GLY A 28 13.79 7.05 3.46
CA GLY A 28 13.69 7.80 4.71
C GLY A 28 12.33 7.70 5.40
N ILE A 29 11.50 6.76 5.00
CA ILE A 29 10.22 6.52 5.65
C ILE A 29 10.44 5.55 6.79
N LYS A 30 10.38 6.05 8.03
CA LYS A 30 10.62 5.23 9.21
C LYS A 30 9.39 4.41 9.54
N ILE A 31 9.53 3.08 9.52
CA ILE A 31 8.46 2.15 9.89
C ILE A 31 8.48 1.96 11.41
N ILE A 32 7.37 2.33 12.07
CA ILE A 32 7.22 2.22 13.52
C ILE A 32 6.66 0.87 13.90
N LYS A 33 5.59 0.44 13.21
CA LYS A 33 4.94 -0.84 13.43
C LYS A 33 4.48 -1.41 12.10
N SER A 34 4.41 -2.72 12.04
CA SER A 34 3.88 -3.44 10.88
C SER A 34 2.85 -4.46 11.38
N SER A 35 1.70 -4.52 10.72
CA SER A 35 0.71 -5.55 11.02
C SER A 35 1.21 -6.93 10.63
N SER A 36 0.51 -7.97 11.08
CA SER A 36 0.67 -9.32 10.54
C SER A 36 0.26 -9.35 9.08
N TYR A 37 0.78 -10.34 8.34
CA TYR A 37 0.27 -10.61 6.99
C TYR A 37 -1.15 -11.13 7.08
N TYR A 38 -1.99 -10.70 6.13
CA TYR A 38 -3.33 -11.24 6.00
C TYR A 38 -3.71 -11.34 4.54
N GLU A 39 -4.60 -12.27 4.23
CA GLU A 39 -4.98 -12.56 2.86
C GLU A 39 -6.40 -12.04 2.59
N THR A 40 -6.60 -11.45 1.42
CA THR A 40 -7.90 -10.95 0.99
C THR A 40 -8.20 -11.36 -0.44
N LEU A 41 -9.49 -11.43 -0.76
CA LEU A 41 -9.93 -11.61 -2.13
C LEU A 41 -9.53 -10.40 -2.97
N SER A 42 -9.25 -10.65 -4.25
CA SER A 42 -8.98 -9.58 -5.21
C SER A 42 -10.32 -8.95 -5.61
N TRP A 43 -10.52 -7.71 -5.22
CA TRP A 43 -11.75 -6.97 -5.52
C TRP A 43 -11.49 -6.03 -6.70
N PRO A 44 -12.42 -5.82 -7.64
CA PRO A 44 -13.78 -6.38 -7.70
C PRO A 44 -13.90 -7.76 -8.35
N ASP A 45 -12.84 -8.29 -8.94
CA ASP A 45 -12.85 -9.59 -9.61
C ASP A 45 -12.22 -10.66 -8.71
N ILE A 46 -13.07 -11.40 -7.99
CA ILE A 46 -12.63 -12.41 -7.03
C ILE A 46 -12.03 -13.66 -7.69
N SER A 47 -12.12 -13.78 -9.03
CA SER A 47 -11.47 -14.89 -9.74
C SER A 47 -9.96 -14.72 -9.86
N LYS A 48 -9.45 -13.50 -9.63
CA LYS A 48 -8.01 -13.21 -9.68
C LYS A 48 -7.31 -13.65 -8.40
N PRO A 49 -5.98 -13.82 -8.44
CA PRO A 49 -5.22 -14.27 -7.27
C PRO A 49 -5.46 -13.36 -6.05
N LYS A 50 -5.51 -13.99 -4.87
CA LYS A 50 -5.70 -13.27 -3.62
C LYS A 50 -4.50 -12.39 -3.29
N PHE A 51 -4.76 -11.27 -2.62
CA PHE A 51 -3.72 -10.41 -2.07
C PHE A 51 -3.20 -10.95 -0.74
N ILE A 52 -1.91 -10.81 -0.53
CA ILE A 52 -1.34 -10.72 0.82
C ILE A 52 -1.16 -9.24 1.09
N ASN A 53 -1.49 -8.81 2.29
CA ASN A 53 -1.47 -7.40 2.68
C ASN A 53 -0.83 -7.21 4.03
N ILE A 54 -0.29 -6.01 4.24
CA ILE A 54 0.05 -5.48 5.55
C ILE A 54 -0.37 -4.02 5.64
N VAL A 55 -0.50 -3.52 6.86
CA VAL A 55 -0.59 -2.09 7.14
C VAL A 55 0.62 -1.72 7.99
N ILE A 56 1.30 -0.65 7.62
CA ILE A 56 2.41 -0.13 8.41
C ILE A 56 2.06 1.25 8.96
N GLN A 57 2.53 1.49 10.16
CA GLN A 57 2.51 2.79 10.81
C GLN A 57 3.88 3.40 10.64
N SER A 58 3.95 4.62 10.11
CA SER A 58 5.23 5.22 9.76
C SER A 58 5.30 6.68 10.19
N ASN A 59 6.54 7.16 10.32
CA ASN A 59 6.86 8.56 10.43
C ASN A 59 7.62 9.01 9.19
N THR A 60 7.23 10.16 8.66
CA THR A 60 7.91 10.79 7.55
C THR A 60 7.59 12.28 7.51
N LYS A 61 8.50 13.07 6.97
CA LYS A 61 8.28 14.49 6.71
C LYS A 61 7.83 14.74 5.27
N ALA A 62 7.75 13.70 4.45
CA ALA A 62 7.33 13.83 3.06
C ALA A 62 5.86 14.20 2.98
N SER A 63 5.52 15.05 2.01
CA SER A 63 4.12 15.38 1.70
C SER A 63 3.40 14.16 1.13
N PRO A 64 2.06 14.14 1.12
CA PRO A 64 1.31 13.07 0.47
C PRO A 64 1.68 12.90 -1.01
N GLU A 65 1.88 13.99 -1.73
CA GLU A 65 2.28 13.95 -3.14
C GLU A 65 3.64 13.29 -3.31
N LYS A 66 4.59 13.64 -2.44
CA LYS A 66 5.93 13.06 -2.46
C LYS A 66 5.86 11.56 -2.14
N LEU A 67 5.05 11.17 -1.15
CA LEU A 67 4.86 9.77 -0.80
C LEU A 67 4.31 8.96 -1.98
N LEU A 68 3.29 9.48 -2.68
CA LEU A 68 2.75 8.79 -3.84
C LEU A 68 3.79 8.62 -4.95
N SER A 69 4.64 9.61 -5.16
CA SER A 69 5.74 9.53 -6.12
C SER A 69 6.73 8.42 -5.73
N ILE A 70 7.09 8.36 -4.45
CA ILE A 70 7.96 7.30 -3.91
C ILE A 70 7.31 5.93 -4.10
N PHE A 71 6.03 5.79 -3.79
CA PHE A 71 5.31 4.52 -3.92
C PHE A 71 5.33 4.02 -5.37
N LYS A 72 5.04 4.90 -6.33
CA LYS A 72 5.07 4.54 -7.75
C LYS A 72 6.46 4.09 -8.19
N SER A 73 7.51 4.76 -7.71
CA SER A 73 8.89 4.38 -8.00
C SER A 73 9.21 2.98 -7.47
N ILE A 74 8.77 2.68 -6.24
CA ILE A 74 8.98 1.36 -5.62
C ILE A 74 8.20 0.28 -6.37
N GLU A 75 6.95 0.53 -6.69
CA GLU A 75 6.12 -0.41 -7.45
C GLU A 75 6.79 -0.76 -8.77
N LYS A 76 7.34 0.23 -9.46
CA LYS A 76 8.06 0.03 -10.71
C LYS A 76 9.32 -0.81 -10.51
N LYS A 77 10.09 -0.54 -9.47
CA LYS A 77 11.30 -1.32 -9.13
C LYS A 77 10.97 -2.78 -8.85
N LEU A 78 9.77 -3.05 -8.33
CA LEU A 78 9.31 -4.41 -8.04
C LEU A 78 8.63 -5.07 -9.24
N GLY A 79 8.74 -4.48 -10.42
CA GLY A 79 8.30 -5.10 -11.66
C GLY A 79 6.85 -4.82 -12.03
N ARG A 80 6.17 -3.89 -11.34
CA ARG A 80 4.80 -3.51 -11.73
C ARG A 80 4.84 -2.82 -13.08
N LYS A 81 4.10 -3.38 -14.04
CA LYS A 81 4.01 -2.85 -15.39
C LYS A 81 2.68 -2.13 -15.56
N LYS A 82 2.66 -1.17 -16.48
CA LYS A 82 1.41 -0.54 -16.90
C LYS A 82 0.53 -1.62 -17.51
N SER A 83 -0.66 -1.80 -16.96
CA SER A 83 -1.57 -2.87 -17.36
C SER A 83 -3.02 -2.42 -17.21
N LEU A 84 -3.95 -3.30 -17.55
CA LEU A 84 -5.37 -3.03 -17.36
C LEU A 84 -5.67 -2.83 -15.89
N LYS A 85 -6.67 -1.99 -15.63
CA LYS A 85 -7.16 -1.73 -14.27
C LYS A 85 -7.54 -3.06 -13.59
N ASN A 86 -7.17 -3.21 -12.33
CA ASN A 86 -7.46 -4.38 -11.50
C ASN A 86 -6.74 -5.66 -11.94
N SER A 87 -5.73 -5.57 -12.81
CA SER A 87 -4.87 -6.71 -13.12
C SER A 87 -4.03 -7.11 -11.91
N PRO A 88 -3.63 -8.40 -11.79
CA PRO A 88 -2.69 -8.81 -10.75
C PRO A 88 -1.41 -7.96 -10.79
N ARG A 89 -0.85 -7.67 -9.61
CA ARG A 89 0.32 -6.79 -9.49
C ARG A 89 1.26 -7.27 -8.42
N THR A 90 2.56 -7.08 -8.69
CA THR A 90 3.62 -7.47 -7.75
C THR A 90 3.60 -6.62 -6.49
N CYS A 91 3.20 -5.36 -6.60
CA CYS A 91 3.17 -4.47 -5.46
C CYS A 91 2.14 -3.37 -5.66
N ASP A 92 1.42 -3.08 -4.59
CA ASP A 92 0.42 -2.00 -4.54
C ASP A 92 0.62 -1.29 -3.20
N ILE A 93 0.98 -0.01 -3.23
CA ILE A 93 1.28 0.77 -2.04
C ILE A 93 0.37 1.99 -2.02
N ASP A 94 -0.38 2.15 -0.93
CA ASP A 94 -1.34 3.23 -0.78
C ASP A 94 -1.22 3.95 0.55
N ILE A 95 -1.53 5.24 0.55
CA ILE A 95 -1.73 5.97 1.80
C ILE A 95 -3.12 5.63 2.33
N ILE A 96 -3.19 5.08 3.54
CA ILE A 96 -4.46 4.81 4.20
C ILE A 96 -4.89 6.03 4.99
N SER A 97 -3.96 6.62 5.74
CA SER A 97 -4.24 7.82 6.55
C SER A 97 -2.97 8.64 6.67
N TYR A 98 -3.11 9.95 6.54
CA TYR A 98 -2.01 10.91 6.67
C TYR A 98 -2.37 11.92 7.75
N ASN A 99 -1.85 11.71 8.97
CA ASN A 99 -2.12 12.58 10.12
C ASN A 99 -3.64 12.82 10.33
N GLN A 100 -4.47 11.85 9.94
CA GLN A 100 -5.93 11.93 9.99
C GLN A 100 -6.52 13.12 9.22
N GLN A 101 -5.77 13.67 8.26
CA GLN A 101 -6.20 14.80 7.45
C GLN A 101 -6.81 14.36 6.13
N ILE A 102 -7.81 15.09 5.70
CA ILE A 102 -8.36 14.99 4.35
C ILE A 102 -7.81 16.19 3.59
N LEU A 103 -7.14 15.95 2.47
CA LEU A 103 -6.59 17.00 1.64
C LEU A 103 -7.52 17.28 0.46
N ASN A 104 -7.67 18.57 0.14
CA ASN A 104 -8.32 19.00 -1.09
C ASN A 104 -7.31 18.92 -2.24
N GLY A 105 -7.77 18.52 -3.43
CA GLY A 105 -6.91 18.40 -4.59
C GLY A 105 -6.90 17.00 -5.17
N SER A 106 -5.73 16.56 -5.66
CA SER A 106 -5.59 15.27 -6.36
C SER A 106 -5.58 14.06 -5.45
N ILE A 107 -5.46 14.25 -4.13
CA ILE A 107 -5.33 13.16 -3.16
C ILE A 107 -6.46 13.22 -2.16
N THR A 108 -7.12 12.08 -1.96
CA THR A 108 -8.15 11.89 -0.94
C THR A 108 -7.59 11.04 0.19
N ILE A 109 -7.59 11.57 1.42
CA ILE A 109 -7.07 10.89 2.60
C ILE A 109 -8.12 10.96 3.73
N PRO A 110 -8.54 9.82 4.33
CA PRO A 110 -8.10 8.44 4.05
C PRO A 110 -8.40 8.00 2.63
N HIS A 111 -7.72 6.94 2.17
CA HIS A 111 -7.91 6.41 0.82
C HIS A 111 -9.39 6.20 0.54
N LYS A 112 -9.90 6.72 -0.61
CA LYS A 112 -11.34 6.75 -0.89
C LYS A 112 -12.01 5.38 -0.97
N LYS A 113 -11.25 4.29 -1.20
CA LYS A 113 -11.76 2.93 -1.23
C LYS A 113 -11.66 2.21 0.13
N MET A 114 -11.19 2.89 1.15
CA MET A 114 -10.95 2.27 2.46
C MET A 114 -12.21 1.62 3.03
N HIS A 115 -13.36 2.27 2.91
CA HIS A 115 -14.62 1.75 3.44
C HIS A 115 -15.19 0.59 2.64
N LYS A 116 -14.74 0.40 1.39
CA LYS A 116 -15.22 -0.66 0.52
C LYS A 116 -14.34 -1.91 0.56
N ARG A 117 -13.18 -1.82 1.21
CA ARG A 117 -12.21 -2.91 1.30
C ARG A 117 -11.96 -3.23 2.76
N ASN A 118 -12.57 -4.31 3.25
CA ASN A 118 -12.44 -4.72 4.63
C ASN A 118 -10.98 -4.85 5.08
N PHE A 119 -10.08 -5.21 4.16
CA PHE A 119 -8.70 -5.45 4.51
C PHE A 119 -7.98 -4.21 5.06
N VAL A 120 -8.42 -3.00 4.72
CA VAL A 120 -7.80 -1.77 5.25
C VAL A 120 -8.29 -1.43 6.65
N LEU A 121 -9.36 -2.06 7.12
CA LEU A 121 -9.93 -1.82 8.44
C LEU A 121 -9.52 -2.86 9.48
N ILE A 122 -9.12 -4.06 9.04
CA ILE A 122 -8.89 -5.22 9.90
C ILE A 122 -7.59 -5.17 10.71
N PRO A 123 -6.42 -4.86 10.13
CA PRO A 123 -5.15 -5.00 10.85
C PRO A 123 -4.74 -3.73 11.59
N LEU A 124 -5.66 -3.08 12.25
CA LEU A 124 -5.32 -1.99 13.14
C LEU A 124 -4.67 -2.57 14.39
N PHE A 125 -3.52 -2.09 14.69
CA PHE A 125 -2.60 -2.59 15.71
C PHE A 125 -3.19 -2.77 17.08
#